data_58373ce9673509beede5e384c111576a
#
_entry.id   58373ce9673509beede5e384c111576a
#
_cell.length_a   1.000
_cell.length_b   1.000
_cell.length_c   1.000
_cell.angle_alpha   90.00
_cell.angle_beta   90.00
_cell.angle_gamma   90.00
#
_symmetry.space_group_name_H-M   'P 1'
#
loop_
_entity.id
_entity.type
_entity.pdbx_description
1 polymer ?
#
loop_
_entity_poly.entity_id
_entity_poly.type
_entity_poly.pdbx_seq_one_letter_code
_entity_poly.pdbx_strand_id
1 'polypeptide(L)'
;VDIVREDEAYILNIMTYRIKIAHLNPKTISKKLSAIRSFVNYLNDENIPVHLKADESVKVAKTLPKPIQHKHIVEALKYAELQEQLVVTLLYTLGLRISELTALKLEDISLGWIRVLGKGNKQRDVPLIHSTKLLLNHYLELNFPKVFLFEKNGEKLSENSLRYIVTKVFKRVALKVSPHQLRHSYATALLNNGAPIADVSELLGHSSMATTQIYTKLGSALKQQNYNKAHPLCGGNK
;
A
#
# COMPACT_ATOMS: atom_id res chain seq x y z
N VAL A 1 0.32 -31.86 12.66
CA VAL A 1 1.64 -31.28 12.96
C VAL A 1 2.24 -32.17 14.03
N ASP A 2 3.35 -32.81 13.70
CA ASP A 2 4.01 -33.74 14.63
C ASP A 2 5.18 -33.02 15.28
N ILE A 3 5.24 -33.02 16.60
CA ILE A 3 6.31 -32.41 17.37
C ILE A 3 7.07 -33.56 18.04
N VAL A 4 8.34 -33.65 17.72
CA VAL A 4 9.25 -34.64 18.33
C VAL A 4 10.40 -33.86 18.98
N ARG A 5 10.82 -34.29 20.15
CA ARG A 5 12.02 -33.77 20.81
C ARG A 5 13.20 -34.68 20.44
N GLU A 6 14.19 -34.10 19.77
CA GLU A 6 15.47 -34.78 19.45
C GLU A 6 16.58 -33.98 20.12
N ASP A 7 17.35 -34.61 20.99
CA ASP A 7 18.39 -33.98 21.80
C ASP A 7 17.89 -32.78 22.60
N GLU A 8 18.47 -31.58 22.35
CA GLU A 8 18.10 -30.33 23.01
C GLU A 8 17.09 -29.49 22.23
N ALA A 9 16.60 -29.96 21.07
CA ALA A 9 15.73 -29.18 20.18
C ALA A 9 14.40 -29.88 19.89
N TYR A 10 13.37 -29.10 19.59
CA TYR A 10 12.09 -29.58 19.10
C TYR A 10 12.06 -29.62 17.58
N ILE A 11 11.62 -30.69 16.99
CA ILE A 11 11.40 -30.83 15.56
C ILE A 11 9.92 -30.67 15.27
N LEU A 12 9.55 -29.61 14.54
CA LEU A 12 8.19 -29.34 14.10
C LEU A 12 8.02 -29.78 12.65
N ASN A 13 7.42 -30.96 12.41
CA ASN A 13 7.14 -31.43 11.06
C ASN A 13 5.76 -30.91 10.59
N ILE A 14 5.74 -30.10 9.53
CA ILE A 14 4.51 -29.51 8.99
C ILE A 14 3.96 -30.21 7.73
N MET A 15 4.45 -31.40 7.40
CA MET A 15 4.03 -32.10 6.18
C MET A 15 2.52 -32.36 6.16
N THR A 16 1.96 -32.92 7.25
CA THR A 16 0.52 -33.17 7.40
C THR A 16 -0.30 -31.87 7.26
N TYR A 17 0.20 -30.78 7.83
CA TYR A 17 -0.46 -29.48 7.69
C TYR A 17 -0.41 -28.97 6.24
N ARG A 18 0.72 -29.13 5.54
CA ARG A 18 0.83 -28.76 4.12
C ARG A 18 -0.14 -29.53 3.23
N ILE A 19 -0.30 -30.83 3.46
CA ILE A 19 -1.30 -31.64 2.75
C ILE A 19 -2.71 -31.08 3.00
N LYS A 20 -3.03 -30.78 4.26
CA LYS A 20 -4.34 -30.23 4.64
C LYS A 20 -4.66 -28.90 3.97
N ILE A 21 -3.68 -28.04 3.72
CA ILE A 21 -3.87 -26.73 3.10
C ILE A 21 -3.59 -26.73 1.58
N ALA A 22 -3.22 -27.86 0.98
CA ALA A 22 -2.83 -27.95 -0.43
C ALA A 22 -3.92 -27.50 -1.42
N HIS A 23 -5.19 -27.60 -1.02
CA HIS A 23 -6.33 -27.14 -1.81
C HIS A 23 -6.48 -25.62 -1.87
N LEU A 24 -5.75 -24.87 -1.03
CA LEU A 24 -5.83 -23.42 -0.98
C LEU A 24 -5.00 -22.77 -2.11
N ASN A 25 -5.31 -21.50 -2.39
CA ASN A 25 -4.53 -20.72 -3.34
C ASN A 25 -3.05 -20.59 -2.88
N PRO A 26 -2.06 -20.74 -3.79
CA PRO A 26 -0.63 -20.67 -3.47
C PRO A 26 -0.22 -19.44 -2.62
N LYS A 27 -0.86 -18.29 -2.85
CA LYS A 27 -0.62 -17.08 -2.05
C LYS A 27 -1.10 -17.23 -0.59
N THR A 28 -2.20 -17.94 -0.37
CA THR A 28 -2.72 -18.24 0.97
C THR A 28 -1.83 -19.25 1.66
N ILE A 29 -1.37 -20.29 0.96
CA ILE A 29 -0.43 -21.28 1.48
C ILE A 29 0.86 -20.58 1.93
N SER A 30 1.45 -19.75 1.06
CA SER A 30 2.67 -18.99 1.37
C SER A 30 2.51 -18.13 2.63
N LYS A 31 1.37 -17.45 2.81
CA LYS A 31 1.09 -16.66 4.02
C LYS A 31 1.03 -17.53 5.28
N LYS A 32 0.37 -18.68 5.21
CA LYS A 32 0.26 -19.61 6.34
C LYS A 32 1.62 -20.18 6.74
N LEU A 33 2.44 -20.54 5.76
CA LEU A 33 3.81 -21.01 6.01
C LEU A 33 4.70 -19.89 6.59
N SER A 34 4.56 -18.67 6.10
CA SER A 34 5.29 -17.51 6.66
C SER A 34 4.91 -17.25 8.12
N ALA A 35 3.64 -17.43 8.50
CA ALA A 35 3.22 -17.29 9.90
C ALA A 35 3.86 -18.36 10.80
N ILE A 36 3.95 -19.61 10.32
CA ILE A 36 4.63 -20.68 11.05
C ILE A 36 6.11 -20.38 11.23
N ARG A 37 6.80 -19.93 10.16
CA ARG A 37 8.22 -19.51 10.24
C ARG A 37 8.43 -18.38 11.26
N SER A 38 7.57 -17.36 11.23
CA SER A 38 7.65 -16.25 12.19
C SER A 38 7.45 -16.74 13.63
N PHE A 39 6.55 -17.69 13.85
CA PHE A 39 6.34 -18.29 15.16
C PHE A 39 7.53 -19.12 15.61
N VAL A 40 8.11 -19.92 14.73
CA VAL A 40 9.32 -20.70 15.05
C VAL A 40 10.51 -19.79 15.35
N ASN A 41 10.69 -18.71 14.59
CA ASN A 41 11.72 -17.71 14.89
C ASN A 41 11.51 -17.09 16.27
N TYR A 42 10.28 -16.71 16.60
CA TYR A 42 9.95 -16.19 17.92
C TYR A 42 10.29 -17.17 19.04
N LEU A 43 9.99 -18.47 18.88
CA LEU A 43 10.34 -19.49 19.86
C LEU A 43 11.86 -19.62 20.02
N ASN A 44 12.60 -19.59 18.93
CA ASN A 44 14.06 -19.63 18.97
C ASN A 44 14.65 -18.38 19.65
N ASP A 45 14.06 -17.22 19.45
CA ASP A 45 14.45 -15.97 20.13
C ASP A 45 14.18 -16.03 21.63
N GLU A 46 13.15 -16.79 22.06
CA GLU A 46 12.82 -17.07 23.47
C GLU A 46 13.64 -18.25 24.08
N ASN A 47 14.72 -18.68 23.40
CA ASN A 47 15.57 -19.81 23.80
C ASN A 47 14.84 -21.17 23.85
N ILE A 48 13.81 -21.35 23.07
CA ILE A 48 13.16 -22.63 22.84
C ILE A 48 13.59 -23.12 21.45
N PRO A 49 14.59 -24.01 21.36
CA PRO A 49 15.16 -24.41 20.07
C PRO A 49 14.15 -25.26 19.28
N VAL A 50 13.68 -24.74 18.15
CA VAL A 50 12.72 -25.41 17.26
C VAL A 50 13.25 -25.44 15.83
N HIS A 51 13.30 -26.63 15.25
CA HIS A 51 13.63 -26.83 13.85
C HIS A 51 12.40 -27.19 13.02
N LEU A 52 12.21 -26.51 11.90
CA LEU A 52 11.07 -26.71 11.01
C LEU A 52 11.44 -27.72 9.91
N LYS A 53 10.72 -28.86 9.84
CA LYS A 53 10.82 -29.85 8.76
C LYS A 53 9.68 -29.71 7.76
N ALA A 54 9.93 -30.07 6.50
CA ALA A 54 9.01 -29.98 5.35
C ALA A 54 8.56 -28.55 5.04
N ASP A 55 9.48 -27.57 5.14
CA ASP A 55 9.25 -26.15 4.94
C ASP A 55 9.74 -25.65 3.57
N GLU A 56 9.45 -26.38 2.50
CA GLU A 56 9.79 -25.88 1.16
C GLU A 56 8.94 -24.66 0.80
N SER A 57 9.57 -23.71 0.09
CA SER A 57 8.89 -22.51 -0.36
C SER A 57 7.86 -22.81 -1.46
N VAL A 58 6.70 -22.19 -1.38
CA VAL A 58 5.68 -22.25 -2.45
C VAL A 58 5.96 -21.15 -3.46
N LYS A 59 6.15 -21.53 -4.72
CA LYS A 59 6.28 -20.55 -5.82
C LYS A 59 4.96 -19.79 -5.99
N VAL A 60 4.96 -18.52 -5.66
CA VAL A 60 3.83 -17.62 -5.88
C VAL A 60 4.16 -16.70 -7.05
N ALA A 61 3.35 -16.73 -8.08
CA ALA A 61 3.50 -15.79 -9.19
C ALA A 61 3.31 -14.35 -8.65
N LYS A 62 4.34 -13.52 -8.78
CA LYS A 62 4.28 -12.10 -8.42
C LYS A 62 3.50 -11.35 -9.50
N THR A 63 2.18 -11.36 -9.42
CA THR A 63 1.34 -10.50 -10.25
C THR A 63 1.29 -9.12 -9.61
N LEU A 64 1.83 -8.13 -10.31
CA LEU A 64 1.64 -6.73 -9.93
C LEU A 64 0.18 -6.34 -10.22
N PRO A 65 -0.52 -5.71 -9.28
CA PRO A 65 -1.83 -5.16 -9.56
C PRO A 65 -1.68 -4.12 -10.68
N LYS A 66 -2.51 -4.22 -11.71
CA LYS A 66 -2.49 -3.23 -12.80
C LYS A 66 -2.90 -1.87 -12.23
N PRO A 67 -2.16 -0.78 -12.53
CA PRO A 67 -2.55 0.55 -12.12
C PRO A 67 -3.86 0.94 -12.81
N ILE A 68 -4.67 1.72 -12.12
CA ILE A 68 -5.93 2.24 -12.64
C ILE A 68 -5.60 3.47 -13.50
N GLN A 69 -6.15 3.54 -14.68
CA GLN A 69 -5.97 4.69 -15.55
C GLN A 69 -6.66 5.92 -14.97
N HIS A 70 -6.03 7.08 -15.05
CA HIS A 70 -6.54 8.35 -14.52
C HIS A 70 -7.98 8.65 -15.00
N LYS A 71 -8.30 8.39 -16.27
CA LYS A 71 -9.64 8.59 -16.83
C LYS A 71 -10.74 7.85 -16.07
N HIS A 72 -10.45 6.63 -15.59
CA HIS A 72 -11.43 5.83 -14.83
C HIS A 72 -11.65 6.37 -13.41
N ILE A 73 -10.61 6.96 -12.82
CA ILE A 73 -10.72 7.62 -11.52
C ILE A 73 -11.60 8.87 -11.65
N VAL A 74 -11.31 9.71 -12.65
CA VAL A 74 -12.12 10.91 -12.94
C VAL A 74 -13.57 10.55 -13.20
N GLU A 75 -13.83 9.50 -14.01
CA GLU A 75 -15.18 9.07 -14.29
C GLU A 75 -15.92 8.60 -13.03
N ALA A 76 -15.27 7.81 -12.17
CA ALA A 76 -15.86 7.34 -10.93
C ALA A 76 -16.20 8.51 -9.96
N LEU A 77 -15.37 9.55 -9.95
CA LEU A 77 -15.56 10.72 -9.10
C LEU A 77 -16.75 11.60 -9.51
N LYS A 78 -17.18 11.58 -10.79
CA LYS A 78 -18.35 12.35 -11.25
C LYS A 78 -19.65 11.97 -10.52
N TYR A 79 -19.76 10.70 -10.11
CA TYR A 79 -20.96 10.15 -9.45
C TYR A 79 -20.78 10.01 -7.93
N ALA A 80 -19.68 10.53 -7.38
CA ALA A 80 -19.34 10.38 -5.98
C ALA A 80 -19.86 11.57 -5.15
N GLU A 81 -20.32 11.30 -3.95
CA GLU A 81 -20.64 12.31 -2.94
C GLU A 81 -19.35 12.98 -2.41
N LEU A 82 -19.46 14.15 -1.79
CA LEU A 82 -18.29 14.95 -1.35
C LEU A 82 -17.30 14.15 -0.50
N GLN A 83 -17.78 13.40 0.50
CA GLN A 83 -16.93 12.55 1.34
C GLN A 83 -16.26 11.44 0.51
N GLU A 84 -17.01 10.83 -0.40
CA GLU A 84 -16.50 9.77 -1.29
C GLU A 84 -15.43 10.31 -2.24
N GLN A 85 -15.66 11.50 -2.79
CA GLN A 85 -14.68 12.20 -3.63
C GLN A 85 -13.40 12.45 -2.87
N LEU A 86 -13.49 12.98 -1.64
CA LEU A 86 -12.33 13.29 -0.82
C LEU A 86 -11.53 12.02 -0.45
N VAL A 87 -12.20 10.95 -0.02
CA VAL A 87 -11.56 9.67 0.31
C VAL A 87 -10.75 9.13 -0.88
N VAL A 88 -11.37 9.06 -2.06
CA VAL A 88 -10.70 8.54 -3.27
C VAL A 88 -9.57 9.47 -3.71
N THR A 89 -9.81 10.78 -3.67
CA THR A 89 -8.80 11.78 -4.07
C THR A 89 -7.58 11.73 -3.17
N LEU A 90 -7.73 11.70 -1.85
CA LEU A 90 -6.60 11.62 -0.92
C LEU A 90 -5.79 10.32 -1.10
N LEU A 91 -6.46 9.18 -1.28
CA LEU A 91 -5.77 7.92 -1.55
C LEU A 91 -4.99 7.95 -2.86
N TYR A 92 -5.51 8.62 -3.89
CA TYR A 92 -4.88 8.69 -5.21
C TYR A 92 -3.83 9.78 -5.33
N THR A 93 -4.03 10.97 -4.74
CA THR A 93 -3.12 12.12 -4.90
C THR A 93 -1.99 12.16 -3.86
N LEU A 94 -2.18 11.52 -2.71
CA LEU A 94 -1.19 11.46 -1.63
C LEU A 94 -0.61 10.04 -1.46
N GLY A 95 -1.15 9.05 -2.13
CA GLY A 95 -0.70 7.67 -2.02
C GLY A 95 -0.80 7.08 -0.62
N LEU A 96 -1.77 7.52 0.19
CA LEU A 96 -1.94 7.08 1.58
C LEU A 96 -2.30 5.60 1.67
N ARG A 97 -1.84 4.93 2.75
CA ARG A 97 -2.43 3.66 3.17
C ARG A 97 -3.81 3.92 3.78
N ILE A 98 -4.71 2.95 3.70
CA ILE A 98 -6.06 3.12 4.29
C ILE A 98 -5.99 3.38 5.79
N SER A 99 -5.07 2.74 6.51
CA SER A 99 -4.83 2.97 7.92
C SER A 99 -4.31 4.38 8.23
N GLU A 100 -3.46 4.95 7.35
CA GLU A 100 -2.97 6.32 7.45
C GLU A 100 -4.12 7.32 7.25
N LEU A 101 -4.97 7.09 6.24
CA LEU A 101 -6.13 7.94 5.97
C LEU A 101 -7.16 7.90 7.13
N THR A 102 -7.38 6.72 7.72
CA THR A 102 -8.27 6.56 8.87
C THR A 102 -7.77 7.30 10.10
N ALA A 103 -6.45 7.35 10.30
CA ALA A 103 -5.82 7.96 11.47
C ALA A 103 -5.53 9.46 11.28
N LEU A 104 -5.78 10.02 10.09
CA LEU A 104 -5.45 11.41 9.77
C LEU A 104 -6.29 12.37 10.61
N LYS A 105 -5.59 13.20 11.39
CA LYS A 105 -6.21 14.23 12.23
C LYS A 105 -6.19 15.60 11.56
N LEU A 106 -7.03 16.50 12.05
CA LEU A 106 -7.09 17.88 11.56
C LEU A 106 -5.78 18.63 11.84
N GLU A 107 -5.13 18.36 12.97
CA GLU A 107 -3.83 18.95 13.33
C GLU A 107 -2.68 18.57 12.38
N ASP A 108 -2.83 17.46 11.66
CA ASP A 108 -1.86 16.99 10.68
C ASP A 108 -1.97 17.71 9.31
N ILE A 109 -3.01 18.54 9.14
CA ILE A 109 -3.31 19.23 7.89
C ILE A 109 -2.79 20.67 7.98
N SER A 110 -1.89 21.03 7.09
CA SER A 110 -1.36 22.39 6.96
C SER A 110 -1.71 22.99 5.58
N LEU A 111 -1.34 24.27 5.36
CA LEU A 111 -1.72 25.02 4.15
C LEU A 111 -1.26 24.40 2.83
N GLY A 112 -0.26 23.56 2.82
CA GLY A 112 0.27 22.95 1.59
C GLY A 112 0.71 21.50 1.74
N TRP A 113 0.61 20.92 2.94
CA TRP A 113 1.15 19.61 3.27
C TRP A 113 0.23 18.85 4.22
N ILE A 114 0.25 17.54 4.13
CA ILE A 114 -0.34 16.64 5.12
C ILE A 114 0.76 15.83 5.76
N ARG A 115 0.84 15.87 7.10
CA ARG A 115 1.73 15.02 7.88
C ARG A 115 1.10 13.66 8.07
N VAL A 116 1.83 12.63 7.72
CA VAL A 116 1.36 11.25 7.75
C VAL A 116 2.22 10.42 8.68
N LEU A 117 1.59 9.80 9.67
CA LEU A 117 2.24 8.85 10.56
C LEU A 117 2.21 7.45 9.95
N GLY A 118 3.36 6.94 9.56
CA GLY A 118 3.54 5.64 8.94
C GLY A 118 3.89 4.52 9.92
N LYS A 119 4.16 3.32 9.37
CA LYS A 119 4.59 2.17 10.16
C LYS A 119 5.89 2.47 10.91
N GLY A 120 5.95 2.07 12.19
CA GLY A 120 7.11 2.29 13.05
C GLY A 120 7.25 3.74 13.52
N ASN A 121 6.15 4.47 13.65
CA ASN A 121 6.09 5.86 14.12
C ASN A 121 6.90 6.85 13.27
N LYS A 122 7.20 6.50 12.02
CA LYS A 122 7.91 7.38 11.08
C LYS A 122 6.93 8.37 10.47
N GLN A 123 7.24 9.66 10.61
CA GLN A 123 6.47 10.74 10.00
C GLN A 123 7.02 11.09 8.62
N ARG A 124 6.12 11.50 7.72
CA ARG A 124 6.45 12.11 6.43
C ARG A 124 5.44 13.19 6.09
N ASP A 125 5.90 14.22 5.42
CA ASP A 125 5.02 15.27 4.90
C ASP A 125 4.78 15.02 3.41
N VAL A 126 3.50 15.03 3.00
CA VAL A 126 3.09 14.81 1.61
C VAL A 126 2.45 16.09 1.09
N PRO A 127 2.87 16.62 -0.08
CA PRO A 127 2.36 17.88 -0.61
C PRO A 127 0.90 17.74 -1.06
N LEU A 128 0.10 18.75 -0.75
CA LEU A 128 -1.27 18.91 -1.23
C LEU A 128 -1.28 19.68 -2.55
N ILE A 129 -1.75 19.06 -3.61
CA ILE A 129 -2.02 19.77 -4.87
C ILE A 129 -3.24 20.68 -4.70
N HIS A 130 -3.29 21.77 -5.45
CA HIS A 130 -4.29 22.82 -5.30
C HIS A 130 -5.73 22.30 -5.37
N SER A 131 -6.05 21.44 -6.33
CA SER A 131 -7.40 20.86 -6.46
C SER A 131 -7.81 20.00 -5.26
N THR A 132 -6.88 19.21 -4.71
CA THR A 132 -7.13 18.41 -3.50
C THR A 132 -7.36 19.31 -2.28
N LYS A 133 -6.62 20.42 -2.18
CA LYS A 133 -6.82 21.41 -1.11
C LYS A 133 -8.20 22.04 -1.17
N LEU A 134 -8.66 22.45 -2.36
CA LEU A 134 -10.01 23.01 -2.52
C LEU A 134 -11.10 22.02 -2.11
N LEU A 135 -10.99 20.77 -2.54
CA LEU A 135 -11.93 19.72 -2.16
C LEU A 135 -11.92 19.45 -0.65
N LEU A 136 -10.74 19.44 -0.04
CA LEU A 136 -10.58 19.27 1.41
C LEU A 136 -11.23 20.42 2.19
N ASN A 137 -10.95 21.66 1.82
CA ASN A 137 -11.55 22.82 2.48
C ASN A 137 -13.08 22.80 2.38
N HIS A 138 -13.62 22.51 1.21
CA HIS A 138 -15.06 22.37 1.02
C HIS A 138 -15.68 21.27 1.90
N TYR A 139 -14.99 20.14 2.05
CA TYR A 139 -15.42 19.09 2.95
C TYR A 139 -15.41 19.54 4.42
N LEU A 140 -14.35 20.23 4.87
CA LEU A 140 -14.24 20.74 6.24
C LEU A 140 -15.34 21.76 6.57
N GLU A 141 -15.65 22.64 5.63
CA GLU A 141 -16.71 23.66 5.77
C GLU A 141 -18.13 23.07 5.90
N LEU A 142 -18.39 21.91 5.30
CA LEU A 142 -19.71 21.30 5.33
C LEU A 142 -19.88 20.23 6.41
N ASN A 143 -18.82 19.56 6.82
CA ASN A 143 -18.93 18.41 7.72
C ASN A 143 -18.47 18.70 9.16
N PHE A 144 -17.71 19.78 9.39
CA PHE A 144 -17.24 20.23 10.71
C PHE A 144 -16.64 19.10 11.57
N PRO A 145 -15.68 18.30 11.06
CA PRO A 145 -15.04 17.26 11.86
C PRO A 145 -14.30 17.89 13.05
N LYS A 146 -14.17 17.17 14.17
CA LYS A 146 -13.61 17.71 15.41
C LYS A 146 -12.15 17.30 15.65
N VAL A 147 -11.83 16.06 15.40
CA VAL A 147 -10.50 15.47 15.68
C VAL A 147 -9.91 14.80 14.45
N PHE A 148 -10.63 13.84 13.87
CA PHE A 148 -10.20 13.11 12.70
C PHE A 148 -10.84 13.65 11.43
N LEU A 149 -10.12 13.66 10.32
CA LEU A 149 -10.68 14.11 9.05
C LEU A 149 -11.96 13.34 8.68
N PHE A 150 -11.95 12.03 8.89
CA PHE A 150 -13.12 11.17 8.68
C PHE A 150 -13.54 10.57 10.01
N GLU A 151 -14.57 11.14 10.60
CA GLU A 151 -15.10 10.72 11.89
C GLU A 151 -16.62 10.58 11.88
N LYS A 152 -17.14 9.88 12.88
CA LYS A 152 -18.55 9.83 13.23
C LYS A 152 -18.66 9.89 14.75
N ASN A 153 -19.41 10.87 15.27
CA ASN A 153 -19.57 11.10 16.71
C ASN A 153 -18.24 11.29 17.47
N GLY A 154 -17.24 11.93 16.83
CA GLY A 154 -15.91 12.17 17.40
C GLY A 154 -14.94 10.98 17.30
N GLU A 155 -15.41 9.83 16.82
CA GLU A 155 -14.57 8.65 16.61
C GLU A 155 -14.20 8.49 15.13
N LYS A 156 -12.93 8.14 14.87
CA LYS A 156 -12.46 7.90 13.48
C LYS A 156 -13.25 6.79 12.80
N LEU A 157 -13.54 6.97 11.53
CA LEU A 157 -14.11 5.92 10.70
C LEU A 157 -13.17 4.71 10.62
N SER A 158 -13.75 3.50 10.61
CA SER A 158 -12.98 2.27 10.49
C SER A 158 -12.35 2.14 9.09
N GLU A 159 -11.24 1.39 8.99
CA GLU A 159 -10.66 1.05 7.68
C GLU A 159 -11.68 0.38 6.75
N ASN A 160 -12.56 -0.47 7.30
CA ASN A 160 -13.59 -1.16 6.52
C ASN A 160 -14.61 -0.17 5.97
N SER A 161 -14.99 0.85 6.72
CA SER A 161 -15.88 1.91 6.24
C SER A 161 -15.28 2.67 5.06
N LEU A 162 -14.01 3.07 5.16
CA LEU A 162 -13.33 3.75 4.06
C LEU A 162 -13.06 2.83 2.85
N ARG A 163 -12.77 1.54 3.07
CA ARG A 163 -12.68 0.53 1.99
C ARG A 163 -14.01 0.36 1.27
N TYR A 164 -15.11 0.34 2.03
CA TYR A 164 -16.45 0.27 1.46
C TYR A 164 -16.75 1.47 0.57
N ILE A 165 -16.40 2.68 1.00
CA ILE A 165 -16.52 3.91 0.18
C ILE A 165 -15.80 3.75 -1.14
N VAL A 166 -14.53 3.35 -1.15
CA VAL A 166 -13.77 3.12 -2.39
C VAL A 166 -14.47 2.11 -3.29
N THR A 167 -14.89 0.98 -2.71
CA THR A 167 -15.57 -0.08 -3.49
C THR A 167 -16.90 0.41 -4.08
N LYS A 168 -17.69 1.18 -3.30
CA LYS A 168 -18.97 1.78 -3.69
C LYS A 168 -18.79 2.73 -4.88
N VAL A 169 -17.81 3.64 -4.80
CA VAL A 169 -17.52 4.62 -5.85
C VAL A 169 -17.18 3.93 -7.18
N PHE A 170 -16.24 3.00 -7.16
CA PHE A 170 -15.80 2.35 -8.39
C PHE A 170 -16.79 1.31 -8.94
N LYS A 171 -17.67 0.76 -8.10
CA LYS A 171 -18.75 -0.12 -8.54
C LYS A 171 -19.73 0.61 -9.48
N ARG A 172 -19.95 1.92 -9.30
CA ARG A 172 -20.83 2.73 -10.16
C ARG A 172 -20.35 2.79 -11.63
N VAL A 173 -19.05 2.59 -11.84
CA VAL A 173 -18.42 2.54 -13.18
C VAL A 173 -17.96 1.12 -13.53
N ALA A 174 -18.59 0.10 -12.92
CA ALA A 174 -18.32 -1.33 -13.14
C ALA A 174 -16.85 -1.76 -12.92
N LEU A 175 -16.13 -1.07 -12.06
CA LEU A 175 -14.74 -1.40 -11.71
C LEU A 175 -14.63 -1.92 -10.28
N LYS A 176 -13.72 -2.89 -10.08
CA LYS A 176 -13.34 -3.38 -8.76
C LYS A 176 -11.99 -2.80 -8.40
N VAL A 177 -11.99 -1.83 -7.49
CA VAL A 177 -10.79 -1.10 -7.06
C VAL A 177 -10.61 -1.21 -5.56
N SER A 178 -9.36 -1.36 -5.14
CA SER A 178 -8.97 -1.33 -3.73
C SER A 178 -8.13 -0.09 -3.40
N PRO A 179 -8.07 0.35 -2.13
CA PRO A 179 -7.19 1.43 -1.72
C PRO A 179 -5.72 1.20 -2.09
N HIS A 180 -5.27 -0.05 -2.05
CA HIS A 180 -3.91 -0.41 -2.43
C HIS A 180 -3.63 -0.20 -3.93
N GLN A 181 -4.63 -0.43 -4.78
CA GLN A 181 -4.51 -0.14 -6.22
C GLN A 181 -4.45 1.36 -6.50
N LEU A 182 -5.20 2.21 -5.77
CA LEU A 182 -5.10 3.68 -5.88
C LEU A 182 -3.70 4.17 -5.53
N ARG A 183 -3.16 3.69 -4.41
CA ARG A 183 -1.77 3.99 -4.01
C ARG A 183 -0.75 3.48 -5.03
N HIS A 184 -0.96 2.30 -5.61
CA HIS A 184 -0.11 1.79 -6.68
C HIS A 184 -0.19 2.67 -7.93
N SER A 185 -1.39 3.12 -8.29
CA SER A 185 -1.61 4.03 -9.42
C SER A 185 -0.92 5.38 -9.22
N TYR A 186 -0.96 5.94 -7.99
CA TYR A 186 -0.22 7.14 -7.61
C TYR A 186 1.29 6.97 -7.85
N ALA A 187 1.89 5.89 -7.30
CA ALA A 187 3.31 5.62 -7.47
C ALA A 187 3.70 5.47 -8.95
N THR A 188 2.89 4.71 -9.69
CA THR A 188 3.12 4.48 -11.13
C THR A 188 2.99 5.77 -11.93
N ALA A 189 2.02 6.63 -11.61
CA ALA A 189 1.85 7.91 -12.28
C ALA A 189 3.05 8.83 -12.05
N LEU A 190 3.54 8.96 -10.82
CA LEU A 190 4.73 9.76 -10.51
C LEU A 190 5.96 9.26 -11.27
N LEU A 191 6.23 7.96 -11.24
CA LEU A 191 7.37 7.37 -11.93
C LEU A 191 7.28 7.54 -13.46
N ASN A 192 6.09 7.37 -14.04
CA ASN A 192 5.87 7.54 -15.48
C ASN A 192 6.05 9.01 -15.92
N ASN A 193 5.82 9.96 -15.01
CA ASN A 193 6.04 11.38 -15.24
C ASN A 193 7.47 11.84 -14.86
N GLY A 194 8.38 10.92 -14.57
CA GLY A 194 9.80 11.21 -14.40
C GLY A 194 10.23 11.50 -12.97
N ALA A 195 9.37 11.31 -11.97
CA ALA A 195 9.79 11.46 -10.58
C ALA A 195 10.87 10.44 -10.22
N PRO A 196 11.95 10.84 -9.52
CA PRO A 196 12.98 9.92 -9.04
C PRO A 196 12.38 8.84 -8.13
N ILE A 197 12.86 7.60 -8.26
CA ILE A 197 12.34 6.48 -7.45
C ILE A 197 12.56 6.68 -5.94
N ALA A 198 13.64 7.39 -5.57
CA ALA A 198 13.93 7.74 -4.19
C ALA A 198 12.83 8.63 -3.61
N ASP A 199 12.44 9.69 -4.33
CA ASP A 199 11.39 10.63 -3.90
C ASP A 199 10.03 9.94 -3.79
N VAL A 200 9.70 9.08 -4.76
CA VAL A 200 8.46 8.29 -4.69
C VAL A 200 8.47 7.32 -3.51
N SER A 201 9.63 6.72 -3.19
CA SER A 201 9.79 5.85 -2.03
C SER A 201 9.58 6.60 -0.72
N GLU A 202 10.13 7.80 -0.61
CA GLU A 202 9.98 8.69 0.54
C GLU A 202 8.52 9.12 0.72
N LEU A 203 7.89 9.65 -0.33
CA LEU A 203 6.47 10.03 -0.33
C LEU A 203 5.54 8.88 0.06
N LEU A 204 5.89 7.66 -0.32
CA LEU A 204 5.14 6.47 0.07
C LEU A 204 5.47 5.99 1.49
N GLY A 205 6.57 6.42 2.10
CA GLY A 205 7.03 5.94 3.40
C GLY A 205 7.36 4.44 3.36
N HIS A 206 8.15 4.02 2.38
CA HIS A 206 8.69 2.68 2.31
C HIS A 206 9.96 2.59 3.17
N SER A 207 9.99 1.64 4.10
CA SER A 207 11.15 1.41 4.97
C SER A 207 12.35 0.78 4.25
N SER A 208 12.13 0.25 3.05
CA SER A 208 13.19 -0.28 2.20
C SER A 208 12.92 0.03 0.72
N MET A 209 14.00 0.34 -0.02
CA MET A 209 13.97 0.56 -1.47
C MET A 209 13.48 -0.67 -2.24
N ALA A 210 13.64 -1.88 -1.68
CA ALA A 210 13.17 -3.13 -2.28
C ALA A 210 11.66 -3.13 -2.58
N THR A 211 10.87 -2.44 -1.76
CA THR A 211 9.42 -2.31 -1.99
C THR A 211 9.11 -1.39 -3.17
N THR A 212 9.97 -0.42 -3.44
CA THR A 212 9.81 0.52 -4.56
C THR A 212 10.41 -0.06 -5.85
N GLN A 213 11.40 -0.96 -5.77
CA GLN A 213 11.96 -1.68 -6.93
C GLN A 213 10.92 -2.53 -7.69
N ILE A 214 9.79 -2.86 -7.05
CA ILE A 214 8.66 -3.50 -7.74
C ILE A 214 8.14 -2.61 -8.90
N TYR A 215 8.25 -1.30 -8.76
CA TYR A 215 7.81 -0.33 -9.78
C TYR A 215 8.85 -0.11 -10.90
N THR A 216 10.11 -0.49 -10.71
CA THR A 216 11.15 -0.34 -11.75
C THR A 216 10.93 -1.25 -12.96
N LYS A 217 10.17 -2.34 -12.82
CA LYS A 217 9.79 -3.20 -13.94
C LYS A 217 8.72 -2.57 -14.85
N LEU A 218 7.97 -1.57 -14.37
CA LEU A 218 6.95 -0.86 -15.15
C LEU A 218 7.55 0.26 -16.01
N GLY A 219 8.79 0.67 -15.75
CA GLY A 219 9.41 1.84 -16.35
C GLY A 219 10.43 1.56 -17.45
N SER A 220 10.23 0.55 -18.32
CA SER A 220 11.16 0.34 -19.45
C SER A 220 11.24 1.57 -20.37
N ALA A 221 10.11 2.21 -20.67
CA ALA A 221 10.06 3.45 -21.46
C ALA A 221 10.75 4.62 -20.72
N LEU A 222 10.54 4.76 -19.42
CA LEU A 222 11.17 5.79 -18.61
C LEU A 222 12.69 5.57 -18.44
N LYS A 223 13.13 4.31 -18.31
CA LYS A 223 14.55 3.98 -18.28
C LYS A 223 15.23 4.38 -19.58
N GLN A 224 14.59 4.11 -20.71
CA GLN A 224 15.09 4.52 -22.03
C GLN A 224 15.14 6.05 -22.14
N GLN A 225 14.10 6.74 -21.67
CA GLN A 225 14.06 8.21 -21.68
C GLN A 225 15.13 8.83 -20.77
N ASN A 226 15.30 8.31 -19.55
CA ASN A 226 16.33 8.79 -18.63
C ASN A 226 17.74 8.45 -19.10
N TYR A 227 17.94 7.26 -19.69
CA TYR A 227 19.20 6.87 -20.34
C TYR A 227 19.53 7.86 -21.48
N ASN A 228 18.57 8.14 -22.37
CA ASN A 228 18.76 9.06 -23.48
C ASN A 228 19.04 10.49 -23.02
N LYS A 229 18.47 10.93 -21.88
CA LYS A 229 18.76 12.23 -21.29
C LYS A 229 20.11 12.31 -20.60
N ALA A 230 20.55 11.24 -19.98
CA ALA A 230 21.76 11.20 -19.14
C ALA A 230 23.00 10.75 -19.92
N HIS A 231 22.85 10.00 -21.00
CA HIS A 231 23.99 9.45 -21.74
C HIS A 231 24.63 10.49 -22.65
N PRO A 232 25.97 10.74 -22.54
CA PRO A 232 26.67 11.78 -23.30
C PRO A 232 26.52 11.71 -24.81
N LEU A 233 26.38 10.47 -25.35
CA LEU A 233 26.22 10.25 -26.80
C LEU A 233 24.78 10.39 -27.30
N CYS A 234 23.78 10.48 -26.39
CA CYS A 234 22.38 10.69 -26.74
C CYS A 234 21.96 12.16 -26.59
N GLY A 235 22.79 13.01 -25.97
CA GLY A 235 22.61 14.44 -25.76
C GLY A 235 23.17 15.30 -26.90
N GLY A 236 23.09 14.85 -28.12
CA GLY A 236 23.50 15.63 -29.31
C GLY A 236 22.42 16.59 -29.73
N ASN A 237 22.43 17.79 -29.21
CA ASN A 237 22.37 19.12 -29.86
C ASN A 237 22.09 20.17 -28.80
N LYS A 238 23.15 20.87 -28.40
CA LYS A 238 23.08 22.26 -27.96
C LYS A 238 23.34 23.14 -29.14
#